data_2162612513116a5aca3cc675429e333d
#
_entry.id   2162612513116a5aca3cc675429e333d
#
_cell.length_a   1.000
_cell.length_b   1.000
_cell.length_c   1.000
_cell.angle_alpha   90.00
_cell.angle_beta   90.00
_cell.angle_gamma   90.00
#
_symmetry.space_group_name_H-M   'P 1'
#
loop_
_entity.id
_entity.type
_entity.pdbx_description
1 polymer ?
#
loop_
_entity_poly.entity_id
_entity_poly.type
_entity_poly.pdbx_seq_one_letter_code
_entity_poly.pdbx_strand_id
1 'polypeptide(L)'
;MKISLLYILILFFIGITSPVMADQKSPSLQATAVAIPGGEGGIGFDDLVFSTQLHKVLVPAGHTGKLYLIDPVTFAMTSIGGFSSSAQFEKGQDIGVTSADQGDGFIFAADHGRHQLVAIDINSGVTAVGADLAGDADYVRYTGVNHEIWVTEPHNKQLEVFKFLAGQHPVLKAMLLIPVSKGPESLMIDHLRGRAYTNLGPEAAAVDLESHTIVNTWPNECVKSRGDALDEQKGFLFVSCAEGKAVVFDLNHDNKEISNFITDPGPDVISYNPKLSHLYFTSGKNATLSVIGVSAQGMLSLLGQAQTNKRSHCVVSDDQNNLWVCDPLLGQLLRFKDTL
;
A
#
# COMPACT_ATOMS: atom_id res chain seq x y z
N MET A 1 -22.28 87.49 -36.29
CA MET A 1 -21.70 86.30 -36.97
C MET A 1 -21.14 85.39 -35.92
N LYS A 2 -21.85 84.32 -35.52
CA LYS A 2 -21.41 83.36 -34.51
C LYS A 2 -21.03 82.06 -35.23
N ILE A 3 -19.78 81.70 -35.17
CA ILE A 3 -19.26 80.42 -35.73
C ILE A 3 -19.32 79.42 -34.62
N SER A 4 -20.17 78.33 -34.75
CA SER A 4 -20.22 77.17 -33.85
C SER A 4 -19.23 76.14 -34.32
N LEU A 5 -18.30 75.78 -33.44
CA LEU A 5 -17.33 74.71 -33.66
C LEU A 5 -17.98 73.42 -33.18
N LEU A 6 -18.11 72.43 -34.08
CA LEU A 6 -18.62 71.07 -33.80
C LEU A 6 -17.45 70.19 -33.48
N TYR A 7 -17.36 69.75 -32.22
CA TYR A 7 -16.37 68.73 -31.83
C TYR A 7 -16.93 67.30 -32.08
N ILE A 8 -16.30 66.57 -33.00
CA ILE A 8 -16.59 65.14 -33.21
C ILE A 8 -15.73 64.33 -32.23
N LEU A 9 -16.39 63.68 -31.30
CA LEU A 9 -15.77 62.74 -30.34
C LEU A 9 -15.67 61.35 -30.99
N ILE A 10 -14.46 60.94 -31.38
CA ILE A 10 -14.20 59.63 -31.90
C ILE A 10 -13.93 58.66 -30.66
N LEU A 11 -14.89 57.79 -30.35
CA LEU A 11 -14.74 56.77 -29.37
C LEU A 11 -13.98 55.58 -29.99
N PHE A 12 -12.73 55.37 -29.56
CA PHE A 12 -11.98 54.13 -29.83
C PHE A 12 -12.45 53.06 -28.88
N PHE A 13 -13.16 52.05 -29.40
CA PHE A 13 -13.42 50.78 -28.68
C PHE A 13 -12.15 49.91 -28.73
N ILE A 14 -11.40 49.86 -27.64
CA ILE A 14 -10.33 48.87 -27.44
C ILE A 14 -11.01 47.58 -27.03
N GLY A 15 -11.15 46.64 -27.96
CA GLY A 15 -11.60 45.27 -27.69
C GLY A 15 -10.56 44.55 -26.83
N ILE A 16 -10.86 44.37 -25.56
CA ILE A 16 -10.07 43.50 -24.67
C ILE A 16 -10.43 42.07 -25.03
N THR A 17 -9.63 41.41 -25.86
CA THR A 17 -9.70 39.96 -26.04
C THR A 17 -9.07 39.30 -24.81
N SER A 18 -9.90 38.79 -23.91
CA SER A 18 -9.43 37.91 -22.83
C SER A 18 -8.81 36.65 -23.46
N PRO A 19 -7.59 36.25 -23.06
CA PRO A 19 -7.05 34.97 -23.51
C PRO A 19 -7.96 33.87 -22.96
N VAL A 20 -8.49 33.05 -23.85
CA VAL A 20 -9.10 31.75 -23.48
C VAL A 20 -7.97 30.93 -22.88
N MET A 21 -7.98 30.77 -21.57
CA MET A 21 -7.14 29.78 -20.92
C MET A 21 -7.52 28.43 -21.50
N ALA A 22 -6.64 27.81 -22.27
CA ALA A 22 -6.77 26.43 -22.68
C ALA A 22 -6.82 25.61 -21.38
N ASP A 23 -7.88 24.86 -21.22
CA ASP A 23 -8.06 23.88 -20.14
C ASP A 23 -6.90 22.88 -20.29
N GLN A 24 -5.82 23.08 -19.52
CA GLN A 24 -4.72 22.13 -19.45
C GLN A 24 -5.30 20.90 -18.76
N LYS A 25 -5.78 19.97 -19.56
CA LYS A 25 -6.16 18.64 -19.11
C LYS A 25 -4.97 18.07 -18.33
N SER A 26 -5.10 17.95 -17.01
CA SER A 26 -4.09 17.29 -16.19
C SER A 26 -3.70 15.97 -16.84
N PRO A 27 -2.41 15.62 -16.91
CA PRO A 27 -1.98 14.36 -17.53
C PRO A 27 -2.74 13.21 -16.87
N SER A 28 -3.56 12.51 -17.64
CA SER A 28 -4.32 11.38 -17.14
C SER A 28 -3.47 10.12 -17.27
N LEU A 29 -3.19 9.49 -16.13
CA LEU A 29 -2.57 8.16 -16.10
C LEU A 29 -3.48 7.16 -16.81
N GLN A 30 -2.92 6.35 -17.71
CA GLN A 30 -3.67 5.34 -18.45
C GLN A 30 -3.48 3.96 -17.82
N ALA A 31 -4.59 3.29 -17.54
CA ALA A 31 -4.58 1.92 -17.02
C ALA A 31 -4.27 0.91 -18.14
N THR A 32 -3.44 -0.07 -17.81
CA THR A 32 -3.29 -1.30 -18.59
C THR A 32 -3.73 -2.47 -17.71
N ALA A 33 -4.74 -3.23 -18.14
CA ALA A 33 -5.19 -4.40 -17.42
C ALA A 33 -4.16 -5.53 -17.54
N VAL A 34 -3.88 -6.18 -16.40
CA VAL A 34 -2.96 -7.33 -16.29
C VAL A 34 -3.74 -8.46 -15.63
N ALA A 35 -4.18 -9.41 -16.42
CA ALA A 35 -4.95 -10.56 -15.95
C ALA A 35 -4.10 -11.44 -15.03
N ILE A 36 -4.70 -11.89 -13.91
CA ILE A 36 -4.11 -12.90 -13.02
C ILE A 36 -4.69 -14.26 -13.40
N PRO A 37 -3.85 -15.22 -13.82
CA PRO A 37 -4.36 -16.54 -14.23
C PRO A 37 -5.14 -17.25 -13.10
N GLY A 38 -6.35 -17.69 -13.38
CA GLY A 38 -7.27 -18.27 -12.39
C GLY A 38 -8.04 -17.23 -11.58
N GLY A 39 -7.96 -15.96 -11.98
CA GLY A 39 -8.70 -14.87 -11.34
C GLY A 39 -10.10 -14.63 -11.92
N GLU A 40 -10.55 -15.46 -12.86
CA GLU A 40 -11.87 -15.34 -13.46
C GLU A 40 -12.96 -15.39 -12.37
N GLY A 41 -13.82 -14.39 -12.35
CA GLY A 41 -14.87 -14.25 -11.33
C GLY A 41 -14.48 -13.42 -10.12
N GLY A 42 -13.23 -13.02 -10.01
CA GLY A 42 -12.70 -12.11 -8.97
C GLY A 42 -11.59 -12.72 -8.13
N ILE A 43 -10.86 -11.87 -7.43
CA ILE A 43 -9.84 -12.24 -6.44
C ILE A 43 -10.01 -11.34 -5.20
N GLY A 44 -9.98 -11.94 -4.01
CA GLY A 44 -9.84 -11.21 -2.75
C GLY A 44 -8.40 -10.78 -2.55
N PHE A 45 -7.96 -9.76 -3.29
CA PHE A 45 -6.66 -9.15 -3.04
C PHE A 45 -6.66 -8.46 -1.69
N ASP A 46 -5.49 -8.40 -1.09
CA ASP A 46 -5.26 -7.67 0.14
C ASP A 46 -3.94 -6.89 0.03
N ASP A 47 -2.84 -7.43 0.51
CA ASP A 47 -1.55 -6.78 0.60
C ASP A 47 -0.70 -7.03 -0.65
N LEU A 48 -0.41 -5.99 -1.42
CA LEU A 48 0.52 -6.00 -2.54
C LEU A 48 1.86 -5.41 -2.10
N VAL A 49 2.96 -6.10 -2.34
CA VAL A 49 4.30 -5.66 -1.94
C VAL A 49 5.26 -5.62 -3.13
N PHE A 50 6.10 -4.60 -3.22
CA PHE A 50 7.26 -4.61 -4.10
C PHE A 50 8.51 -5.02 -3.32
N SER A 51 9.05 -6.18 -3.64
CA SER A 51 10.32 -6.63 -3.09
C SER A 51 11.48 -6.03 -3.87
N THR A 52 12.22 -5.14 -3.25
CA THR A 52 13.41 -4.52 -3.84
C THR A 52 14.55 -5.52 -4.05
N GLN A 53 14.65 -6.54 -3.19
CA GLN A 53 15.68 -7.56 -3.27
C GLN A 53 15.42 -8.56 -4.41
N LEU A 54 14.14 -8.98 -4.60
CA LEU A 54 13.75 -9.84 -5.70
C LEU A 54 13.56 -9.09 -7.01
N HIS A 55 13.40 -7.78 -6.93
CA HIS A 55 12.98 -6.95 -8.04
C HIS A 55 11.68 -7.47 -8.68
N LYS A 56 10.70 -7.73 -7.83
CA LYS A 56 9.39 -8.29 -8.19
C LYS A 56 8.26 -7.65 -7.39
N VAL A 57 7.12 -7.52 -8.02
CA VAL A 57 5.86 -7.28 -7.32
C VAL A 57 5.32 -8.61 -6.85
N LEU A 58 5.12 -8.75 -5.54
CA LEU A 58 4.46 -9.88 -4.91
C LEU A 58 2.95 -9.64 -4.91
N VAL A 59 2.22 -10.58 -5.49
CA VAL A 59 0.76 -10.48 -5.65
C VAL A 59 0.12 -11.71 -5.05
N PRO A 60 -0.26 -11.65 -3.76
CA PRO A 60 -1.11 -12.66 -3.15
C PRO A 60 -2.44 -12.75 -3.89
N ALA A 61 -2.76 -13.91 -4.44
CA ALA A 61 -3.93 -14.09 -5.30
C ALA A 61 -5.03 -14.94 -4.64
N GLY A 62 -5.12 -14.87 -3.30
CA GLY A 62 -6.19 -15.41 -2.48
C GLY A 62 -6.61 -16.82 -2.88
N HIS A 63 -7.89 -17.00 -3.18
CA HIS A 63 -8.53 -18.30 -3.48
C HIS A 63 -7.89 -19.09 -4.63
N THR A 64 -7.06 -18.46 -5.49
CA THR A 64 -6.34 -19.18 -6.56
C THR A 64 -5.29 -20.15 -6.00
N GLY A 65 -4.93 -20.02 -4.72
CA GLY A 65 -3.89 -20.79 -4.04
C GLY A 65 -2.47 -20.49 -4.56
N LYS A 66 -2.26 -19.29 -5.10
CA LYS A 66 -1.00 -18.87 -5.71
C LYS A 66 -0.56 -17.49 -5.23
N LEU A 67 0.76 -17.34 -5.06
CA LEU A 67 1.46 -16.09 -4.99
C LEU A 67 2.09 -15.81 -6.36
N TYR A 68 1.74 -14.71 -7.02
CA TYR A 68 2.36 -14.30 -8.27
C TYR A 68 3.50 -13.34 -8.03
N LEU A 69 4.54 -13.44 -8.86
CA LEU A 69 5.71 -12.57 -8.88
C LEU A 69 5.79 -11.93 -10.26
N ILE A 70 5.65 -10.61 -10.31
CA ILE A 70 5.66 -9.85 -11.58
C ILE A 70 6.97 -9.08 -11.69
N ASP A 71 7.66 -9.25 -12.81
CA ASP A 71 8.83 -8.45 -13.14
C ASP A 71 8.40 -7.04 -13.58
N PRO A 72 8.89 -5.96 -12.95
CA PRO A 72 8.42 -4.61 -13.22
C PRO A 72 8.90 -4.03 -14.55
N VAL A 73 9.89 -4.68 -15.20
CA VAL A 73 10.47 -4.25 -16.49
C VAL A 73 9.87 -5.02 -17.66
N THR A 74 9.86 -6.34 -17.57
CA THR A 74 9.41 -7.23 -18.65
C THR A 74 7.94 -7.57 -18.56
N PHE A 75 7.33 -7.35 -17.38
CA PHE A 75 5.96 -7.75 -17.00
C PHE A 75 5.74 -9.26 -17.06
N ALA A 76 6.83 -10.03 -17.13
CA ALA A 76 6.77 -11.48 -16.99
C ALA A 76 6.24 -11.86 -15.62
N MET A 77 5.34 -12.83 -15.59
CA MET A 77 4.69 -13.31 -14.38
C MET A 77 5.06 -14.77 -14.16
N THR A 78 5.52 -15.07 -12.96
CA THR A 78 5.70 -16.44 -12.45
C THR A 78 4.81 -16.63 -11.23
N SER A 79 4.58 -17.88 -10.82
CA SER A 79 3.74 -18.15 -9.64
C SER A 79 4.32 -19.25 -8.79
N ILE A 80 4.09 -19.12 -7.48
CA ILE A 80 4.34 -20.12 -6.45
C ILE A 80 2.97 -20.63 -5.99
N GLY A 81 2.75 -21.93 -6.06
CA GLY A 81 1.51 -22.57 -5.63
C GLY A 81 1.66 -23.31 -4.31
N GLY A 82 0.62 -24.08 -3.96
CA GLY A 82 0.64 -24.92 -2.76
C GLY A 82 -0.09 -24.31 -1.58
N PHE A 83 -0.70 -23.14 -1.72
CA PHE A 83 -1.57 -22.54 -0.72
C PHE A 83 -2.99 -23.15 -0.76
N SER A 84 -3.77 -22.91 0.28
CA SER A 84 -5.20 -23.24 0.26
C SER A 84 -5.89 -22.54 -0.94
N SER A 85 -6.90 -23.19 -1.50
CA SER A 85 -7.57 -22.68 -2.70
C SER A 85 -9.05 -23.07 -2.73
N SER A 86 -9.83 -22.29 -3.46
CA SER A 86 -11.22 -22.60 -3.77
C SER A 86 -11.46 -22.49 -5.28
N ALA A 87 -12.36 -23.30 -5.82
CA ALA A 87 -12.71 -23.26 -7.24
C ALA A 87 -13.48 -22.00 -7.64
N GLN A 88 -14.05 -21.29 -6.69
CA GLN A 88 -14.84 -20.07 -6.92
C GLN A 88 -14.42 -18.98 -5.93
N PHE A 89 -14.43 -17.76 -6.39
CA PHE A 89 -14.30 -16.59 -5.53
C PHE A 89 -15.58 -16.41 -4.72
N GLU A 90 -15.53 -16.77 -3.46
CA GLU A 90 -16.50 -16.36 -2.47
C GLU A 90 -16.02 -15.02 -1.91
N LYS A 91 -16.92 -14.05 -1.75
CA LYS A 91 -16.57 -12.70 -1.31
C LYS A 91 -15.72 -12.74 -0.03
N GLY A 92 -14.51 -12.20 -0.06
CA GLY A 92 -13.63 -12.10 1.10
C GLY A 92 -12.18 -12.49 0.79
N GLN A 93 -11.39 -12.60 1.83
CA GLN A 93 -9.97 -12.93 1.83
C GLN A 93 -9.69 -14.21 2.64
N ASP A 94 -10.71 -15.01 2.89
CA ASP A 94 -10.66 -16.11 3.88
C ASP A 94 -9.92 -17.37 3.39
N ILE A 95 -9.49 -17.42 2.14
CA ILE A 95 -8.82 -18.59 1.54
C ILE A 95 -7.62 -18.16 0.71
N GLY A 96 -6.53 -18.89 0.85
CA GLY A 96 -5.30 -18.73 0.10
C GLY A 96 -4.32 -17.77 0.73
N VAL A 97 -3.37 -17.32 -0.07
CA VAL A 97 -2.36 -16.36 0.35
C VAL A 97 -2.92 -14.94 0.32
N THR A 98 -2.75 -14.20 1.43
CA THR A 98 -3.28 -12.83 1.59
C THR A 98 -2.18 -11.78 1.69
N SER A 99 -1.05 -12.11 2.31
CA SER A 99 0.10 -11.23 2.46
C SER A 99 1.40 -12.00 2.30
N ALA A 100 2.42 -11.36 1.78
CA ALA A 100 3.76 -11.93 1.65
C ALA A 100 4.83 -10.84 1.70
N ASP A 101 5.99 -11.20 2.28
CA ASP A 101 7.19 -10.38 2.28
C ASP A 101 8.42 -11.27 2.06
N GLN A 102 9.60 -10.68 1.98
CA GLN A 102 10.81 -11.39 1.60
C GLN A 102 12.00 -11.02 2.47
N GLY A 103 12.83 -12.00 2.79
CA GLY A 103 14.10 -11.84 3.50
C GLY A 103 14.91 -13.13 3.58
N ASP A 104 16.20 -13.03 3.85
CA ASP A 104 17.12 -14.17 4.05
C ASP A 104 17.11 -15.25 2.95
N GLY A 105 16.76 -14.89 1.71
CA GLY A 105 16.66 -15.83 0.59
C GLY A 105 15.34 -16.61 0.55
N PHE A 106 14.34 -16.18 1.33
CA PHE A 106 13.00 -16.77 1.39
C PHE A 106 11.89 -15.74 1.16
N ILE A 107 10.75 -16.23 0.72
CA ILE A 107 9.49 -15.51 0.77
C ILE A 107 8.69 -16.05 1.95
N PHE A 108 8.21 -15.16 2.80
CA PHE A 108 7.31 -15.48 3.90
C PHE A 108 5.90 -15.10 3.49
N ALA A 109 4.96 -16.03 3.59
CA ALA A 109 3.60 -15.82 3.12
C ALA A 109 2.59 -16.42 4.10
N ALA A 110 1.50 -15.70 4.35
CA ALA A 110 0.38 -16.20 5.15
C ALA A 110 -0.63 -16.94 4.27
N ASP A 111 -0.90 -18.18 4.59
CA ASP A 111 -2.00 -18.98 4.05
C ASP A 111 -3.20 -18.86 4.99
N HIS A 112 -4.13 -17.99 4.66
CA HIS A 112 -5.27 -17.68 5.51
C HIS A 112 -6.16 -18.91 5.74
N GLY A 113 -6.46 -19.67 4.69
CA GLY A 113 -7.33 -20.85 4.82
C GLY A 113 -6.73 -22.02 5.58
N ARG A 114 -5.41 -22.03 5.82
CA ARG A 114 -4.71 -23.01 6.66
C ARG A 114 -4.28 -22.47 8.01
N HIS A 115 -4.41 -21.18 8.24
CA HIS A 115 -3.85 -20.48 9.40
C HIS A 115 -2.35 -20.78 9.56
N GLN A 116 -1.58 -20.62 8.49
CA GLN A 116 -0.15 -20.93 8.47
C GLN A 116 0.67 -19.80 7.88
N LEU A 117 1.80 -19.53 8.52
CA LEU A 117 2.91 -18.79 7.94
C LEU A 117 3.88 -19.79 7.32
N VAL A 118 4.24 -19.61 6.06
CA VAL A 118 5.18 -20.48 5.35
C VAL A 118 6.41 -19.70 4.88
N ALA A 119 7.58 -20.35 4.94
CA ALA A 119 8.82 -19.87 4.33
C ALA A 119 9.09 -20.66 3.05
N ILE A 120 9.23 -19.96 1.93
CA ILE A 120 9.40 -20.53 0.60
C ILE A 120 10.80 -20.17 0.12
N ASP A 121 11.60 -21.14 -0.26
CA ASP A 121 12.92 -20.91 -0.83
C ASP A 121 12.79 -20.22 -2.20
N ILE A 122 13.44 -19.09 -2.37
CA ILE A 122 13.33 -18.24 -3.57
C ILE A 122 13.83 -18.95 -4.83
N ASN A 123 14.86 -19.79 -4.71
CA ASN A 123 15.48 -20.42 -5.87
C ASN A 123 14.66 -21.60 -6.40
N SER A 124 14.05 -22.36 -5.52
CA SER A 124 13.25 -23.53 -5.88
C SER A 124 11.76 -23.25 -6.03
N GLY A 125 11.26 -22.18 -5.39
CA GLY A 125 9.83 -21.88 -5.29
C GLY A 125 9.05 -22.89 -4.43
N VAL A 126 9.76 -23.68 -3.60
CA VAL A 126 9.17 -24.74 -2.76
C VAL A 126 9.09 -24.27 -1.32
N THR A 127 7.96 -24.56 -0.66
CA THR A 127 7.83 -24.36 0.79
C THR A 127 8.84 -25.22 1.53
N ALA A 128 9.73 -24.57 2.26
CA ALA A 128 10.80 -25.20 3.01
C ALA A 128 10.35 -25.55 4.44
N VAL A 129 9.56 -24.68 5.08
CA VAL A 129 9.02 -24.85 6.42
C VAL A 129 7.75 -24.00 6.60
N GLY A 130 6.86 -24.42 7.47
CA GLY A 130 5.66 -23.69 7.90
C GLY A 130 5.52 -23.72 9.42
N ALA A 131 4.77 -22.77 9.94
CA ALA A 131 4.36 -22.68 11.35
C ALA A 131 2.89 -22.26 11.42
N ASP A 132 2.17 -22.76 12.42
CA ASP A 132 0.79 -22.36 12.65
C ASP A 132 0.73 -20.94 13.19
N LEU A 133 -0.26 -20.16 12.72
CA LEU A 133 -0.59 -18.84 13.20
C LEU A 133 -1.56 -18.93 14.38
N ALA A 134 -1.42 -18.04 15.34
CA ALA A 134 -2.34 -17.97 16.47
C ALA A 134 -3.71 -17.38 16.09
N GLY A 135 -3.80 -16.66 14.97
CA GLY A 135 -5.01 -16.05 14.45
C GLY A 135 -5.00 -15.82 12.95
N ASP A 136 -5.98 -15.06 12.48
CA ASP A 136 -6.11 -14.71 11.07
C ASP A 136 -5.12 -13.59 10.73
N ALA A 137 -4.13 -13.91 9.87
CA ALA A 137 -3.10 -12.98 9.44
C ALA A 137 -3.65 -11.95 8.44
N ASP A 138 -3.19 -10.71 8.60
CA ASP A 138 -3.48 -9.61 7.68
C ASP A 138 -2.19 -9.18 6.96
N TYR A 139 -1.21 -8.60 7.67
CA TYR A 139 0.08 -8.21 7.11
C TYR A 139 1.20 -9.12 7.58
N VAL A 140 2.11 -9.46 6.67
CA VAL A 140 3.36 -10.19 6.94
C VAL A 140 4.53 -9.29 6.57
N ARG A 141 5.46 -9.04 7.51
CA ARG A 141 6.67 -8.26 7.25
C ARG A 141 7.90 -8.94 7.86
N TYR A 142 8.97 -8.99 7.08
CA TYR A 142 10.25 -9.48 7.52
C TYR A 142 11.13 -8.34 8.04
N THR A 143 11.86 -8.59 9.12
CA THR A 143 12.93 -7.71 9.59
C THR A 143 14.25 -8.46 9.72
N GLY A 144 15.30 -7.94 9.05
CA GLY A 144 16.64 -8.52 9.13
C GLY A 144 17.36 -8.28 10.46
N VAL A 145 16.87 -7.35 11.29
CA VAL A 145 17.52 -6.99 12.57
C VAL A 145 17.68 -8.21 13.46
N ASN A 146 16.64 -9.02 13.59
CA ASN A 146 16.66 -10.26 14.38
C ASN A 146 16.28 -11.49 13.57
N HIS A 147 16.22 -11.42 12.23
CA HIS A 147 15.68 -12.48 11.39
C HIS A 147 14.27 -12.89 11.83
N GLU A 148 13.39 -11.91 11.96
CA GLU A 148 12.03 -12.09 12.45
C GLU A 148 11.00 -11.82 11.38
N ILE A 149 9.88 -12.51 11.47
CA ILE A 149 8.68 -12.24 10.70
C ILE A 149 7.61 -11.76 11.68
N TRP A 150 7.07 -10.61 11.38
CA TRP A 150 6.00 -9.99 12.14
C TRP A 150 4.70 -10.12 11.36
N VAL A 151 3.65 -10.52 12.06
CA VAL A 151 2.32 -10.75 11.48
C VAL A 151 1.30 -9.98 12.29
N THR A 152 0.43 -9.24 11.61
CA THR A 152 -0.74 -8.63 12.26
C THR A 152 -1.91 -9.60 12.25
N GLU A 153 -2.64 -9.67 13.38
CA GLU A 153 -3.84 -10.48 13.56
C GLU A 153 -4.98 -9.62 14.12
N PRO A 154 -5.71 -8.90 13.25
CA PRO A 154 -6.69 -7.90 13.69
C PRO A 154 -7.81 -8.45 14.56
N HIS A 155 -8.34 -9.62 14.22
CA HIS A 155 -9.43 -10.24 14.98
C HIS A 155 -8.99 -10.64 16.40
N ASN A 156 -7.74 -11.08 16.54
CA ASN A 156 -7.14 -11.48 17.82
C ASN A 156 -6.55 -10.28 18.60
N LYS A 157 -6.51 -9.08 17.99
CA LYS A 157 -5.94 -7.87 18.58
C LYS A 157 -4.50 -8.08 19.06
N GLN A 158 -3.67 -8.60 18.16
CA GLN A 158 -2.28 -8.88 18.47
C GLN A 158 -1.37 -8.79 17.23
N LEU A 159 -0.09 -8.66 17.51
CA LEU A 159 0.98 -8.97 16.56
C LEU A 159 1.59 -10.30 16.98
N GLU A 160 1.84 -11.19 16.03
CA GLU A 160 2.60 -12.40 16.26
C GLU A 160 3.99 -12.28 15.66
N VAL A 161 5.01 -12.70 16.40
CA VAL A 161 6.41 -12.62 15.99
C VAL A 161 6.98 -14.02 15.88
N PHE A 162 7.61 -14.30 14.74
CA PHE A 162 8.29 -15.56 14.45
C PHE A 162 9.78 -15.31 14.28
N LYS A 163 10.59 -16.25 14.76
CA LYS A 163 12.02 -16.34 14.47
C LYS A 163 12.25 -17.23 13.27
N PHE A 164 13.06 -16.76 12.32
CA PHE A 164 13.50 -17.55 11.20
C PHE A 164 15.01 -17.85 11.32
N LEU A 165 15.37 -19.09 11.08
CA LEU A 165 16.75 -19.52 10.99
C LEU A 165 16.95 -20.18 9.63
N ALA A 166 17.64 -19.47 8.73
CA ALA A 166 17.97 -19.99 7.41
C ALA A 166 19.03 -21.11 7.49
N GLY A 167 19.09 -21.99 6.50
CA GLY A 167 20.06 -23.07 6.40
C GLY A 167 19.56 -24.24 5.57
N GLN A 168 20.28 -25.37 5.60
CA GLN A 168 19.85 -26.60 4.90
C GLN A 168 18.52 -27.15 5.42
N HIS A 169 18.24 -26.92 6.70
CA HIS A 169 16.98 -27.25 7.36
C HIS A 169 16.46 -26.00 8.03
N PRO A 170 15.78 -25.12 7.29
CA PRO A 170 15.30 -23.86 7.85
C PRO A 170 14.26 -24.10 8.95
N VAL A 171 14.28 -23.22 9.95
CA VAL A 171 13.37 -23.30 11.09
C VAL A 171 12.56 -21.99 11.14
N LEU A 172 11.24 -22.13 11.21
CA LEU A 172 10.30 -21.05 11.48
C LEU A 172 9.59 -21.37 12.79
N LYS A 173 9.76 -20.50 13.78
CA LYS A 173 9.26 -20.75 15.14
C LYS A 173 8.54 -19.54 15.69
N ALA A 174 7.30 -19.72 16.12
CA ALA A 174 6.57 -18.71 16.89
C ALA A 174 7.34 -18.36 18.16
N MET A 175 7.51 -17.08 18.43
CA MET A 175 8.24 -16.56 19.58
C MET A 175 7.32 -16.00 20.64
N LEU A 176 6.50 -15.03 20.28
CA LEU A 176 5.65 -14.32 21.22
C LEU A 176 4.47 -13.64 20.53
N LEU A 177 3.48 -13.31 21.34
CA LEU A 177 2.34 -12.49 20.96
C LEU A 177 2.45 -11.14 21.66
N ILE A 178 2.21 -10.06 20.91
CA ILE A 178 2.17 -8.69 21.42
C ILE A 178 0.70 -8.25 21.40
N PRO A 179 0.01 -8.26 22.55
CA PRO A 179 -1.39 -7.83 22.60
C PRO A 179 -1.49 -6.32 22.40
N VAL A 180 -2.51 -5.90 21.63
CA VAL A 180 -2.80 -4.50 21.34
C VAL A 180 -4.23 -4.14 21.73
N SER A 181 -4.51 -2.84 21.87
CA SER A 181 -5.82 -2.34 22.32
C SER A 181 -6.96 -2.62 21.35
N LYS A 182 -6.66 -2.63 20.05
CA LYS A 182 -7.59 -2.89 18.94
C LYS A 182 -6.90 -3.70 17.87
N GLY A 183 -7.65 -4.18 16.87
CA GLY A 183 -7.08 -4.91 15.75
C GLY A 183 -6.04 -4.05 14.99
N PRO A 184 -4.81 -4.57 14.81
CA PRO A 184 -3.76 -3.88 14.08
C PRO A 184 -4.08 -3.91 12.57
N GLU A 185 -4.26 -2.73 11.99
CA GLU A 185 -4.56 -2.52 10.56
C GLU A 185 -3.33 -1.90 9.90
N SER A 186 -2.50 -2.59 9.23
CA SER A 186 -1.20 -2.25 8.65
C SER A 186 0.00 -2.73 9.47
N LEU A 187 1.15 -2.79 8.78
CA LEU A 187 2.43 -3.06 9.44
C LEU A 187 3.58 -2.48 8.60
N MET A 188 4.28 -1.50 9.15
CA MET A 188 5.48 -0.92 8.55
C MET A 188 6.70 -1.18 9.42
N ILE A 189 7.78 -1.67 8.84
CA ILE A 189 9.06 -1.85 9.54
C ILE A 189 9.98 -0.68 9.21
N ASP A 190 10.46 0.00 10.23
CA ASP A 190 11.45 1.07 10.19
C ASP A 190 12.78 0.57 10.76
N HIS A 191 13.67 0.18 9.86
CA HIS A 191 14.99 -0.34 10.25
C HIS A 191 15.90 0.74 10.84
N LEU A 192 15.75 2.00 10.37
CA LEU A 192 16.57 3.11 10.87
C LEU A 192 16.27 3.46 12.32
N ARG A 193 14.99 3.35 12.73
CA ARG A 193 14.55 3.67 14.10
C ARG A 193 14.37 2.44 14.96
N GLY A 194 14.49 1.23 14.38
CA GLY A 194 14.26 -0.03 15.08
C GLY A 194 12.82 -0.17 15.57
N ARG A 195 11.84 0.17 14.72
CA ARG A 195 10.42 0.20 15.08
C ARG A 195 9.54 -0.53 14.07
N ALA A 196 8.48 -1.13 14.56
CA ALA A 196 7.31 -1.50 13.75
C ALA A 196 6.17 -0.52 14.06
N TYR A 197 5.49 -0.04 13.03
CA TYR A 197 4.32 0.83 13.15
C TYR A 197 3.07 0.09 12.70
N THR A 198 1.96 0.31 13.41
CA THR A 198 0.65 -0.24 13.07
C THR A 198 -0.46 0.69 13.55
N ASN A 199 -1.63 0.60 12.93
CA ASN A 199 -2.82 1.34 13.31
C ASN A 199 -3.72 0.53 14.24
N LEU A 200 -4.22 1.14 15.29
CA LEU A 200 -5.10 0.56 16.31
C LEU A 200 -6.44 1.32 16.35
N GLY A 201 -7.13 1.39 15.21
CA GLY A 201 -8.33 2.22 15.07
C GLY A 201 -8.00 3.72 15.08
N PRO A 202 -8.38 4.52 16.10
CA PRO A 202 -8.08 5.96 16.12
C PRO A 202 -6.66 6.28 16.60
N GLU A 203 -5.83 5.28 16.87
CA GLU A 203 -4.46 5.44 17.37
C GLU A 203 -3.48 4.73 16.42
N ALA A 204 -2.28 5.26 16.28
CA ALA A 204 -1.12 4.57 15.77
C ALA A 204 -0.25 4.10 16.93
N ALA A 205 0.50 3.03 16.73
CA ALA A 205 1.42 2.49 17.72
C ALA A 205 2.81 2.25 17.11
N ALA A 206 3.83 2.51 17.91
CA ALA A 206 5.20 2.11 17.64
C ALA A 206 5.60 0.97 18.59
N VAL A 207 6.06 -0.12 18.03
CA VAL A 207 6.59 -1.29 18.76
C VAL A 207 8.09 -1.36 18.50
N ASP A 208 8.87 -1.52 19.56
CA ASP A 208 10.32 -1.66 19.46
C ASP A 208 10.68 -3.07 18.95
N LEU A 209 11.51 -3.14 17.91
CA LEU A 209 11.87 -4.41 17.26
C LEU A 209 12.76 -5.31 18.10
N GLU A 210 13.49 -4.77 19.08
CA GLU A 210 14.40 -5.55 19.92
C GLU A 210 13.70 -6.07 21.19
N SER A 211 12.97 -5.17 21.87
CA SER A 211 12.28 -5.51 23.12
C SER A 211 10.87 -6.08 22.92
N HIS A 212 10.30 -5.98 21.70
CA HIS A 212 8.93 -6.38 21.36
C HIS A 212 7.86 -5.71 22.23
N THR A 213 8.13 -4.48 22.67
CA THR A 213 7.21 -3.72 23.52
C THR A 213 6.64 -2.51 22.77
N ILE A 214 5.39 -2.17 23.07
CA ILE A 214 4.80 -0.92 22.58
C ILE A 214 5.50 0.23 23.33
N VAL A 215 6.23 1.05 22.60
CA VAL A 215 7.00 2.17 23.17
C VAL A 215 6.30 3.52 23.05
N ASN A 216 5.35 3.62 22.12
CA ASN A 216 4.54 4.83 21.96
C ASN A 216 3.20 4.52 21.31
N THR A 217 2.18 5.32 21.65
CA THR A 217 0.88 5.39 20.97
C THR A 217 0.47 6.85 20.85
N TRP A 218 -0.15 7.21 19.73
CA TRP A 218 -0.64 8.57 19.49
C TRP A 218 -1.90 8.56 18.65
N PRO A 219 -2.77 9.60 18.75
CA PRO A 219 -3.92 9.74 17.87
C PRO A 219 -3.48 9.77 16.40
N ASN A 220 -4.12 8.97 15.54
CA ASN A 220 -3.82 8.95 14.10
C ASN A 220 -4.79 9.81 13.28
N GLU A 221 -5.64 10.56 13.93
CA GLU A 221 -6.58 11.52 13.33
C GLU A 221 -7.60 10.89 12.36
N CYS A 222 -7.74 9.55 12.35
CA CYS A 222 -8.73 8.83 11.57
C CYS A 222 -9.94 8.44 12.43
N VAL A 223 -11.12 8.43 11.84
CA VAL A 223 -12.27 7.73 12.41
C VAL A 223 -12.05 6.21 12.30
N LYS A 224 -11.54 5.77 11.15
CA LYS A 224 -11.12 4.38 10.89
C LYS A 224 -9.84 4.40 10.06
N SER A 225 -8.72 4.14 10.70
CA SER A 225 -7.44 3.98 10.03
C SER A 225 -7.40 2.71 9.18
N ARG A 226 -6.52 2.73 8.17
CA ARG A 226 -6.26 1.64 7.25
C ARG A 226 -4.76 1.49 7.04
N GLY A 227 -4.31 1.21 5.82
CA GLY A 227 -2.93 1.00 5.49
C GLY A 227 -2.02 2.21 5.74
N ASP A 228 -0.77 1.91 5.97
CA ASP A 228 0.31 2.87 6.14
C ASP A 228 1.32 2.78 4.99
N ALA A 229 2.09 3.84 4.83
CA ALA A 229 3.33 3.85 4.05
C ALA A 229 4.40 4.64 4.81
N LEU A 230 5.66 4.39 4.49
CA LEU A 230 6.79 4.94 5.24
C LEU A 230 7.83 5.56 4.29
N ASP A 231 8.23 6.79 4.56
CA ASP A 231 9.51 7.33 4.10
C ASP A 231 10.52 7.20 5.24
N GLU A 232 11.22 6.07 5.28
CA GLU A 232 12.15 5.75 6.35
C GLU A 232 13.27 6.78 6.47
N GLN A 233 13.76 7.31 5.33
CA GLN A 233 14.86 8.27 5.30
C GLN A 233 14.46 9.64 5.86
N LYS A 234 13.27 10.12 5.50
CA LYS A 234 12.75 11.38 6.02
C LYS A 234 12.08 11.22 7.38
N GLY A 235 11.68 10.01 7.75
CA GLY A 235 10.91 9.72 8.96
C GLY A 235 9.47 10.18 8.85
N PHE A 236 8.84 10.01 7.69
CA PHE A 236 7.43 10.31 7.51
C PHE A 236 6.61 9.03 7.50
N LEU A 237 5.69 8.89 8.44
CA LEU A 237 4.66 7.86 8.42
C LEU A 237 3.40 8.45 7.79
N PHE A 238 2.94 7.82 6.73
CA PHE A 238 1.70 8.15 6.05
C PHE A 238 0.61 7.19 6.51
N VAL A 239 -0.49 7.72 6.99
CA VAL A 239 -1.64 6.94 7.46
C VAL A 239 -2.83 7.24 6.56
N SER A 240 -3.52 6.20 6.09
CA SER A 240 -4.77 6.33 5.36
C SER A 240 -5.98 6.15 6.27
N CYS A 241 -7.00 6.96 6.03
CA CYS A 241 -8.26 6.89 6.73
C CYS A 241 -9.38 6.44 5.77
N ALA A 242 -10.16 5.46 6.17
CA ALA A 242 -11.26 4.91 5.36
C ALA A 242 -12.31 5.95 4.94
N GLU A 243 -12.46 7.02 5.72
CA GLU A 243 -13.33 8.15 5.41
C GLU A 243 -12.83 9.05 4.27
N GLY A 244 -11.58 8.86 3.81
CA GLY A 244 -10.97 9.64 2.72
C GLY A 244 -10.10 10.78 3.22
N LYS A 245 -9.12 10.47 4.04
CA LYS A 245 -8.08 11.39 4.51
C LYS A 245 -6.73 10.69 4.52
N ALA A 246 -5.68 11.40 4.14
CA ALA A 246 -4.28 11.05 4.35
C ALA A 246 -3.72 11.91 5.48
N VAL A 247 -2.93 11.33 6.36
CA VAL A 247 -2.25 12.05 7.46
C VAL A 247 -0.76 11.74 7.40
N VAL A 248 0.08 12.74 7.68
CA VAL A 248 1.54 12.58 7.74
C VAL A 248 2.02 12.88 9.13
N PHE A 249 2.75 11.93 9.72
CA PHE A 249 3.42 12.06 11.00
C PHE A 249 4.92 12.15 10.83
N ASP A 250 5.57 13.08 11.57
CA ASP A 250 7.01 13.21 11.66
C ASP A 250 7.55 12.35 12.81
N LEU A 251 8.13 11.22 12.46
CA LEU A 251 8.69 10.26 13.41
C LEU A 251 9.98 10.75 14.11
N ASN A 252 10.60 11.82 13.59
CA ASN A 252 11.78 12.43 14.20
C ASN A 252 11.43 13.48 15.28
N HIS A 253 10.15 13.91 15.31
CA HIS A 253 9.65 14.94 16.22
C HIS A 253 8.37 14.47 16.93
N ASP A 254 8.53 13.51 17.85
CA ASP A 254 7.49 13.00 18.75
C ASP A 254 6.22 12.49 18.03
N ASN A 255 6.36 11.95 16.82
CA ASN A 255 5.25 11.48 15.98
C ASN A 255 4.17 12.56 15.76
N LYS A 256 4.60 13.80 15.61
CA LYS A 256 3.68 14.93 15.42
C LYS A 256 3.04 14.90 14.06
N GLU A 257 1.73 15.11 13.99
CA GLU A 257 1.07 15.41 12.72
C GLU A 257 1.64 16.70 12.12
N ILE A 258 2.10 16.62 10.88
CA ILE A 258 2.65 17.77 10.15
C ILE A 258 1.79 18.19 8.95
N SER A 259 0.97 17.28 8.43
CA SER A 259 0.13 17.54 7.27
C SER A 259 -1.01 16.55 7.19
N ASN A 260 -2.12 16.96 6.60
CA ASN A 260 -3.17 16.07 6.15
C ASN A 260 -3.74 16.52 4.80
N PHE A 261 -4.43 15.62 4.11
CA PHE A 261 -5.03 15.87 2.82
C PHE A 261 -6.32 15.07 2.66
N ILE A 262 -7.36 15.69 2.12
CA ILE A 262 -8.63 15.00 1.84
C ILE A 262 -8.49 14.25 0.51
N THR A 263 -8.71 12.95 0.57
CA THR A 263 -8.71 12.02 -0.55
C THR A 263 -10.11 11.50 -0.83
N ASP A 264 -10.26 10.66 -1.84
CA ASP A 264 -11.48 9.88 -2.02
C ASP A 264 -11.58 8.80 -0.93
N PRO A 265 -12.81 8.46 -0.45
CA PRO A 265 -12.99 7.49 0.62
C PRO A 265 -12.79 6.04 0.15
N GLY A 266 -12.32 5.20 1.06
CA GLY A 266 -12.17 3.75 0.89
C GLY A 266 -10.80 3.28 0.43
N PRO A 267 -9.68 4.00 0.75
CA PRO A 267 -8.36 3.39 0.66
C PRO A 267 -8.25 2.26 1.69
N ASP A 268 -7.46 1.26 1.36
CA ASP A 268 -7.04 0.21 2.29
C ASP A 268 -5.51 0.17 2.32
N VAL A 269 -4.89 -0.46 1.36
CA VAL A 269 -3.43 -0.44 1.21
C VAL A 269 -3.01 0.77 0.37
N ILE A 270 -2.06 1.56 0.90
CA ILE A 270 -1.46 2.72 0.23
C ILE A 270 0.02 2.45 -0.06
N SER A 271 0.63 3.24 -0.92
CA SER A 271 2.05 3.07 -1.27
C SER A 271 2.74 4.41 -1.40
N TYR A 272 4.02 4.44 -1.05
CA TYR A 272 4.89 5.61 -1.24
C TYR A 272 6.09 5.27 -2.12
N ASN A 273 6.38 6.13 -3.09
CA ASN A 273 7.58 6.05 -3.92
C ASN A 273 8.59 7.12 -3.47
N PRO A 274 9.66 6.76 -2.76
CA PRO A 274 10.63 7.74 -2.24
C PRO A 274 11.43 8.44 -3.34
N LYS A 275 11.58 7.82 -4.51
CA LYS A 275 12.31 8.39 -5.64
C LYS A 275 11.57 9.57 -6.27
N LEU A 276 10.25 9.47 -6.37
CA LEU A 276 9.38 10.52 -6.89
C LEU A 276 8.85 11.44 -5.77
N SER A 277 8.92 11.01 -4.52
CA SER A 277 8.21 11.61 -3.39
C SER A 277 6.70 11.65 -3.63
N HIS A 278 6.14 10.57 -4.16
CA HIS A 278 4.72 10.42 -4.44
C HIS A 278 4.08 9.38 -3.56
N LEU A 279 2.90 9.71 -3.05
CA LEU A 279 2.04 8.86 -2.23
C LEU A 279 0.79 8.52 -3.03
N TYR A 280 0.37 7.25 -3.01
CA TYR A 280 -0.69 6.73 -3.85
C TYR A 280 -1.84 6.19 -3.01
N PHE A 281 -3.05 6.61 -3.37
CA PHE A 281 -4.30 6.18 -2.75
C PHE A 281 -5.28 5.67 -3.79
N THR A 282 -5.90 4.56 -3.50
CA THR A 282 -7.03 4.06 -4.29
C THR A 282 -8.33 4.29 -3.54
N SER A 283 -9.41 4.51 -4.28
CA SER A 283 -10.75 4.53 -3.73
C SER A 283 -11.60 3.46 -4.37
N GLY A 284 -11.80 2.36 -3.67
CA GLY A 284 -12.71 1.31 -4.12
C GLY A 284 -14.16 1.78 -4.24
N LYS A 285 -14.53 2.84 -3.53
CA LYS A 285 -15.87 3.45 -3.55
C LYS A 285 -16.08 4.35 -4.77
N ASN A 286 -15.13 5.22 -5.08
CA ASN A 286 -15.20 6.17 -6.21
C ASN A 286 -14.56 5.62 -7.48
N ALA A 287 -13.82 4.52 -7.39
CA ALA A 287 -13.05 3.92 -8.49
C ALA A 287 -11.99 4.89 -9.03
N THR A 288 -11.17 5.44 -8.14
CA THR A 288 -10.10 6.38 -8.47
C THR A 288 -8.77 5.93 -7.89
N LEU A 289 -7.69 6.33 -8.54
CA LEU A 289 -6.31 6.34 -8.05
C LEU A 289 -5.87 7.80 -7.97
N SER A 290 -5.48 8.26 -6.80
CA SER A 290 -4.92 9.59 -6.58
C SER A 290 -3.41 9.51 -6.41
N VAL A 291 -2.69 10.40 -7.10
CA VAL A 291 -1.24 10.62 -6.95
C VAL A 291 -1.04 11.91 -6.18
N ILE A 292 -0.43 11.81 -5.02
CA ILE A 292 -0.21 12.91 -4.09
C ILE A 292 1.29 13.19 -4.00
N GLY A 293 1.69 14.43 -4.29
CA GLY A 293 3.06 14.88 -4.08
C GLY A 293 3.34 15.14 -2.60
N VAL A 294 4.52 14.72 -2.14
CA VAL A 294 5.01 14.92 -0.78
C VAL A 294 6.21 15.85 -0.80
N SER A 295 6.09 17.04 -0.24
CA SER A 295 7.20 18.01 -0.17
C SER A 295 8.32 17.53 0.77
N ALA A 296 9.47 18.21 0.75
CA ALA A 296 10.56 17.93 1.69
C ALA A 296 10.17 18.14 3.17
N GLN A 297 9.10 18.90 3.44
CA GLN A 297 8.54 19.15 4.77
C GLN A 297 7.32 18.28 5.07
N GLY A 298 7.01 17.27 4.23
CA GLY A 298 5.87 16.38 4.42
C GLY A 298 4.51 16.96 4.04
N MET A 299 4.46 18.14 3.39
CA MET A 299 3.19 18.73 2.94
C MET A 299 2.66 17.97 1.72
N LEU A 300 1.37 17.72 1.72
CA LEU A 300 0.67 16.94 0.69
C LEU A 300 -0.01 17.85 -0.35
N SER A 301 0.06 17.45 -1.62
CA SER A 301 -0.63 18.14 -2.71
C SER A 301 -1.05 17.16 -3.82
N LEU A 302 -2.26 17.31 -4.36
CA LEU A 302 -2.72 16.47 -5.46
C LEU A 302 -1.93 16.79 -6.74
N LEU A 303 -1.33 15.78 -7.35
CA LEU A 303 -0.64 15.88 -8.64
C LEU A 303 -1.54 15.43 -9.79
N GLY A 304 -2.31 14.36 -9.59
CA GLY A 304 -3.22 13.85 -10.60
C GLY A 304 -4.10 12.71 -10.09
N GLN A 305 -5.09 12.36 -10.91
CA GLN A 305 -5.98 11.25 -10.65
C GLN A 305 -6.17 10.40 -11.91
N ALA A 306 -6.45 9.11 -11.71
CA ALA A 306 -6.81 8.17 -12.76
C ALA A 306 -8.07 7.40 -12.38
N GLN A 307 -8.77 6.89 -13.39
CA GLN A 307 -9.91 6.01 -13.22
C GLN A 307 -9.42 4.58 -12.95
N THR A 308 -9.97 3.95 -11.94
CA THR A 308 -9.82 2.52 -11.64
C THR A 308 -11.17 1.81 -11.77
N ASN A 309 -11.32 0.63 -11.19
CA ASN A 309 -12.58 -0.05 -11.09
C ASN A 309 -13.15 0.00 -9.66
N LYS A 310 -14.45 -0.26 -9.51
CA LYS A 310 -15.07 -0.37 -8.18
C LYS A 310 -14.39 -1.46 -7.36
N ARG A 311 -14.24 -1.21 -6.06
CA ARG A 311 -13.54 -2.06 -5.09
C ARG A 311 -12.02 -2.14 -5.24
N SER A 312 -11.40 -1.40 -6.16
CA SER A 312 -9.94 -1.21 -6.15
C SER A 312 -9.53 -0.49 -4.88
N HIS A 313 -8.90 -1.19 -3.94
CA HIS A 313 -8.61 -0.69 -2.59
C HIS A 313 -7.14 -0.80 -2.21
N CYS A 314 -6.34 -1.50 -3.00
CA CYS A 314 -4.91 -1.69 -2.77
C CYS A 314 -4.06 -1.20 -3.95
N VAL A 315 -2.88 -0.67 -3.63
CA VAL A 315 -1.89 -0.19 -4.61
C VAL A 315 -0.48 -0.42 -4.08
N VAL A 316 0.43 -0.79 -4.98
CA VAL A 316 1.86 -0.79 -4.72
C VAL A 316 2.60 -0.12 -5.87
N SER A 317 3.64 0.66 -5.55
CA SER A 317 4.58 1.24 -6.53
C SER A 317 5.84 0.38 -6.62
N ASP A 318 6.39 0.22 -7.83
CA ASP A 318 7.67 -0.44 -8.07
C ASP A 318 8.79 0.58 -8.35
N ASP A 319 10.01 0.10 -8.49
CA ASP A 319 11.20 0.93 -8.75
C ASP A 319 11.31 1.44 -10.20
N GLN A 320 10.43 0.96 -11.08
CA GLN A 320 10.25 1.46 -12.44
C GLN A 320 9.15 2.52 -12.52
N ASN A 321 8.61 3.00 -11.39
CA ASN A 321 7.49 3.94 -11.31
C ASN A 321 6.19 3.39 -11.93
N ASN A 322 6.00 2.07 -11.99
CA ASN A 322 4.67 1.54 -12.25
C ASN A 322 3.88 1.48 -10.93
N LEU A 323 2.59 1.66 -11.05
CA LEU A 323 1.61 1.48 -9.99
C LEU A 323 0.77 0.27 -10.32
N TRP A 324 0.70 -0.66 -9.39
CA TRP A 324 -0.08 -1.88 -9.52
C TRP A 324 -1.26 -1.80 -8.58
N VAL A 325 -2.44 -1.65 -9.14
CA VAL A 325 -3.70 -1.45 -8.42
C VAL A 325 -4.52 -2.72 -8.54
N CYS A 326 -5.03 -3.22 -7.43
CA CYS A 326 -5.91 -4.38 -7.45
C CYS A 326 -7.27 -4.04 -8.09
N ASP A 327 -7.78 -4.99 -8.84
CA ASP A 327 -9.14 -5.00 -9.42
C ASP A 327 -9.84 -6.30 -9.01
N PRO A 328 -10.39 -6.34 -7.78
CA PRO A 328 -10.92 -7.56 -7.20
C PRO A 328 -12.07 -8.17 -7.97
N LEU A 329 -12.91 -7.35 -8.59
CA LEU A 329 -14.11 -7.85 -9.28
C LEU A 329 -13.78 -8.58 -10.59
N LEU A 330 -12.71 -8.17 -11.26
CA LEU A 330 -12.26 -8.78 -12.51
C LEU A 330 -11.08 -9.72 -12.31
N GLY A 331 -10.59 -9.90 -11.08
CA GLY A 331 -9.47 -10.79 -10.75
C GLY A 331 -8.19 -10.46 -11.52
N GLN A 332 -7.88 -9.18 -11.63
CA GLN A 332 -6.75 -8.65 -12.38
C GLN A 332 -6.08 -7.51 -11.61
N LEU A 333 -4.96 -7.02 -12.13
CA LEU A 333 -4.37 -5.76 -11.73
C LEU A 333 -4.58 -4.70 -12.81
N LEU A 334 -4.65 -3.45 -12.41
CA LEU A 334 -4.53 -2.30 -13.28
C LEU A 334 -3.14 -1.70 -13.09
N ARG A 335 -2.33 -1.71 -14.15
CA ARG A 335 -1.01 -1.10 -14.15
C ARG A 335 -1.09 0.31 -14.73
N PHE A 336 -0.55 1.27 -14.01
CA PHE A 336 -0.34 2.64 -14.47
C PHE A 336 1.16 2.94 -14.51
N LYS A 337 1.57 3.92 -15.31
CA LYS A 337 2.93 4.47 -15.28
C LYS A 337 2.86 5.87 -14.67
N ASP A 338 3.54 6.09 -13.55
CA ASP A 338 3.66 7.43 -13.00
C ASP A 338 4.66 8.26 -13.81
N THR A 339 4.16 9.33 -14.38
CA THR A 339 4.90 10.30 -15.22
C THR A 339 4.63 11.74 -14.79
N LEU A 340 4.07 11.93 -13.58
CA LEU A 340 3.72 13.24 -13.03
C LEU A 340 4.92 13.98 -12.42
#